data_9ba7cb655d80858889b3bde6fc2a3e84
#
_entry.id   9ba7cb655d80858889b3bde6fc2a3e84
#
_cell.length_a   1.000
_cell.length_b   1.000
_cell.length_c   1.000
_cell.angle_alpha   90.00
_cell.angle_beta   90.00
_cell.angle_gamma   90.00
#
_symmetry.space_group_name_H-M   'P 1'
#
loop_
_entity.id
_entity.type
_entity.pdbx_description
1 polymer ?
#
loop_
_entity_poly.entity_id
_entity_poly.type
_entity_poly.pdbx_seq_one_letter_code
_entity_poly.pdbx_strand_id
1 'polypeptide(L)'
;MIKKLAVIYSIVFSSLLFSQNSIEGIPYSIKNKNTLETEIKLMPILNIDELLKEDSNQPPATPYRYGYKFNVNYNLENSGIWTTLPNGDRVWSLTIHSENAYAISLEYNQFFLPEGSTLYIFNQDQTTIHGAYTEKNNQEDMLFASPLVQGDITILEYYEPLNVVHQGFITIDFIIHDYKDILGFSSNRENRTCGDNVVCPSADAFEDQVNATSWLDMGGYICSGSMVNNTNFDLTPYYWTAWHCVVGDNPSTFRFYFDYETSSCSGSWASNGSYEYGGSLLASSNGMDPDYALILITDNTISDGIFYAGWDKSSTSPSISCGVHHPNGDPKKINFDDDTAYNSGPVNWGDPDYDGDDDVSPSGSHWRITWDEGGTEGGSSGSPAYNTSGRLIGQLTGGSGNCSSGSGQDYYGKFSRAFDEISQWLDPNNTNETYIDGTYEGVNDSDGDGVGDDDDSDDNNPYQCSDVDSDTCDDCSSGTFNSSDDGWDYDMDGLCDAGDADDDNDGVIDPEDSNDNNEFECSNTDGDSCDDCSYGWFDPENDGCIYMPGDLNLDDAINIVDVVMLVNIILGNVEPSDTQLIVADLNNDTTINIADVVILINIILN
;
A
#
# COMPACT_ATOMS: atom_id res chain seq x y z
N MET A 1 -7.81 -55.79 28.26
CA MET A 1 -6.70 -54.83 28.29
C MET A 1 -7.08 -53.65 27.43
N ILE A 2 -7.73 -52.65 28.01
CA ILE A 2 -8.27 -51.46 27.31
C ILE A 2 -7.22 -50.36 27.50
N LYS A 3 -6.56 -49.94 26.40
CA LYS A 3 -5.68 -48.76 26.39
C LYS A 3 -6.55 -47.52 26.30
N LYS A 4 -6.55 -46.70 27.35
CA LYS A 4 -7.07 -45.34 27.35
C LYS A 4 -6.14 -44.45 26.53
N LEU A 5 -6.62 -43.90 25.43
CA LEU A 5 -5.99 -42.80 24.71
C LEU A 5 -6.33 -41.52 25.46
N ALA A 6 -5.34 -40.87 26.03
CA ALA A 6 -5.46 -39.53 26.57
C ALA A 6 -5.27 -38.54 25.41
N VAL A 7 -6.32 -37.84 25.03
CA VAL A 7 -6.25 -36.69 24.11
C VAL A 7 -5.86 -35.49 24.95
N ILE A 8 -4.64 -35.02 24.77
CA ILE A 8 -4.17 -33.75 25.34
C ILE A 8 -4.69 -32.64 24.41
N TYR A 9 -5.69 -31.88 24.86
CA TYR A 9 -6.06 -30.61 24.25
C TYR A 9 -4.97 -29.59 24.63
N SER A 10 -4.07 -29.27 23.69
CA SER A 10 -3.28 -28.04 23.75
C SER A 10 -4.22 -26.88 23.49
N ILE A 11 -4.62 -26.17 24.52
CA ILE A 11 -5.19 -24.84 24.40
C ILE A 11 -4.00 -23.94 24.02
N VAL A 12 -3.93 -23.60 22.74
CA VAL A 12 -3.10 -22.49 22.29
C VAL A 12 -3.78 -21.23 22.80
N PHE A 13 -3.24 -20.66 23.87
CA PHE A 13 -3.50 -19.27 24.20
C PHE A 13 -2.78 -18.45 23.13
N SER A 14 -3.51 -17.98 22.13
CA SER A 14 -3.09 -16.82 21.37
C SER A 14 -3.12 -15.65 22.36
N SER A 15 -1.96 -15.21 22.81
CA SER A 15 -1.81 -13.91 23.42
C SER A 15 -2.13 -12.88 22.35
N LEU A 16 -3.33 -12.32 22.39
CA LEU A 16 -3.64 -11.07 21.68
C LEU A 16 -2.72 -10.02 22.32
N LEU A 17 -1.66 -9.66 21.64
CA LEU A 17 -0.84 -8.50 21.96
C LEU A 17 -1.64 -7.28 21.50
N PHE A 18 -2.36 -6.69 22.43
CA PHE A 18 -3.00 -5.39 22.19
C PHE A 18 -1.94 -4.31 22.24
N SER A 19 -2.01 -3.35 21.33
CA SER A 19 -1.31 -2.07 21.43
C SER A 19 -1.44 -1.52 22.85
N GLN A 20 -0.32 -1.18 23.50
CA GLN A 20 -0.31 -0.85 24.93
C GLN A 20 -0.70 0.62 25.19
N ASN A 21 -1.76 1.12 24.55
CA ASN A 21 -2.32 2.41 24.91
C ASN A 21 -2.97 2.41 26.31
N SER A 22 -3.28 1.24 26.85
CA SER A 22 -3.78 1.09 28.20
C SER A 22 -3.39 -0.29 28.79
N ILE A 23 -3.28 -0.37 30.10
CA ILE A 23 -3.04 -1.63 30.81
C ILE A 23 -4.40 -2.24 31.17
N GLU A 24 -4.60 -3.54 30.89
CA GLU A 24 -5.81 -4.22 31.36
C GLU A 24 -6.05 -4.01 32.85
N GLY A 25 -7.25 -3.56 33.20
CA GLY A 25 -7.61 -3.30 34.57
C GLY A 25 -9.08 -2.98 34.75
N ILE A 26 -9.48 -2.76 35.99
CA ILE A 26 -10.87 -2.44 36.36
C ILE A 26 -10.85 -1.23 37.28
N PRO A 27 -11.68 -0.19 37.04
CA PRO A 27 -11.81 0.98 37.90
C PRO A 27 -12.00 0.58 39.38
N TYR A 28 -11.45 1.37 40.30
CA TYR A 28 -11.52 1.12 41.74
C TYR A 28 -12.95 0.94 42.24
N SER A 29 -13.87 1.78 41.77
CA SER A 29 -15.28 1.72 42.14
C SER A 29 -15.93 0.41 41.74
N ILE A 30 -15.67 -0.07 40.54
CA ILE A 30 -16.21 -1.33 40.00
C ILE A 30 -15.57 -2.53 40.73
N LYS A 31 -14.24 -2.54 40.87
CA LYS A 31 -13.49 -3.61 41.55
C LYS A 31 -13.94 -3.83 42.99
N ASN A 32 -14.19 -2.75 43.74
CA ASN A 32 -14.56 -2.80 45.13
C ASN A 32 -16.06 -2.74 45.38
N LYS A 33 -16.89 -2.67 44.31
CA LYS A 33 -18.36 -2.51 44.40
C LYS A 33 -18.75 -1.30 45.28
N ASN A 34 -17.97 -0.24 45.20
CA ASN A 34 -18.19 0.99 45.95
C ASN A 34 -18.77 2.06 45.01
N THR A 35 -19.87 2.68 45.42
CA THR A 35 -20.35 3.88 44.76
C THR A 35 -19.54 5.07 45.25
N LEU A 36 -18.71 5.64 44.40
CA LEU A 36 -18.02 6.90 44.67
C LEU A 36 -18.99 8.06 44.46
N GLU A 37 -18.87 9.10 45.31
CA GLU A 37 -19.51 10.37 44.99
C GLU A 37 -18.83 10.97 43.76
N THR A 38 -19.62 11.50 42.83
CA THR A 38 -19.13 12.15 41.62
C THR A 38 -19.88 13.46 41.40
N GLU A 39 -19.20 14.44 40.85
CA GLU A 39 -19.87 15.65 40.33
C GLU A 39 -20.35 15.36 38.90
N ILE A 40 -21.56 15.82 38.59
CA ILE A 40 -22.13 15.68 37.25
C ILE A 40 -22.06 17.04 36.53
N LYS A 41 -21.36 17.09 35.41
CA LYS A 41 -21.34 18.23 34.48
C LYS A 41 -22.32 17.94 33.34
N LEU A 42 -23.34 18.81 33.24
CA LEU A 42 -24.34 18.73 32.16
C LEU A 42 -23.89 19.62 30.99
N MET A 43 -23.83 19.02 29.78
CA MET A 43 -23.56 19.80 28.58
C MET A 43 -24.83 20.47 28.05
N PRO A 44 -24.70 21.62 27.36
CA PRO A 44 -25.82 22.24 26.69
C PRO A 44 -26.48 21.29 25.68
N ILE A 45 -27.82 21.38 25.59
CA ILE A 45 -28.58 20.58 24.60
C ILE A 45 -28.29 21.16 23.21
N LEU A 46 -27.94 20.28 22.26
CA LEU A 46 -27.63 20.63 20.88
C LEU A 46 -28.89 20.62 20.00
N ASN A 47 -28.93 21.52 19.03
CA ASN A 47 -29.89 21.48 17.94
C ASN A 47 -29.29 20.66 16.78
N ILE A 48 -29.54 19.36 16.78
CA ILE A 48 -28.95 18.42 15.80
C ILE A 48 -29.36 18.77 14.36
N ASP A 49 -30.62 19.19 14.13
CA ASP A 49 -31.10 19.57 12.79
C ASP A 49 -30.31 20.76 12.22
N GLU A 50 -29.88 21.70 13.07
CA GLU A 50 -29.06 22.84 12.68
C GLU A 50 -27.64 22.39 12.33
N LEU A 51 -27.02 21.53 13.14
CA LEU A 51 -25.70 20.96 12.87
C LEU A 51 -25.67 20.18 11.56
N LEU A 52 -26.66 19.33 11.30
CA LEU A 52 -26.78 18.57 10.04
C LEU A 52 -26.95 19.50 8.82
N LYS A 53 -27.64 20.63 9.01
CA LYS A 53 -27.76 21.65 7.96
C LYS A 53 -26.46 22.39 7.72
N GLU A 54 -25.69 22.71 8.75
CA GLU A 54 -24.34 23.25 8.62
C GLU A 54 -23.45 22.29 7.85
N ASP A 55 -23.42 21.01 8.23
CA ASP A 55 -22.64 19.98 7.57
C ASP A 55 -22.95 19.87 6.08
N SER A 56 -24.24 19.99 5.71
CA SER A 56 -24.65 19.92 4.30
C SER A 56 -24.21 21.11 3.45
N ASN A 57 -23.72 22.18 4.06
CA ASN A 57 -23.27 23.40 3.40
C ASN A 57 -21.74 23.62 3.52
N GLN A 58 -20.99 22.65 4.05
CA GLN A 58 -19.53 22.77 4.12
C GLN A 58 -18.90 22.79 2.71
N PRO A 59 -17.77 23.51 2.54
CA PRO A 59 -17.00 23.48 1.30
C PRO A 59 -16.60 22.06 0.90
N PRO A 60 -16.33 21.79 -0.39
CA PRO A 60 -15.63 20.57 -0.79
C PRO A 60 -14.29 20.42 -0.05
N ALA A 61 -13.83 19.18 0.11
CA ALA A 61 -12.57 18.89 0.80
C ALA A 61 -12.51 19.39 2.24
N THR A 62 -13.63 19.38 2.94
CA THR A 62 -13.70 19.60 4.39
C THR A 62 -13.78 18.24 5.08
N PRO A 63 -13.06 18.00 6.19
CA PRO A 63 -13.14 16.74 6.94
C PRO A 63 -14.58 16.44 7.38
N TYR A 64 -14.95 15.17 7.39
CA TYR A 64 -16.29 14.78 7.81
C TYR A 64 -16.51 15.00 9.32
N ARG A 65 -17.35 15.97 9.67
CA ARG A 65 -17.71 16.26 11.06
C ARG A 65 -18.74 15.22 11.55
N TYR A 66 -18.41 14.51 12.62
CA TYR A 66 -19.34 13.60 13.31
C TYR A 66 -19.73 14.11 14.69
N GLY A 67 -18.90 14.95 15.29
CA GLY A 67 -19.04 15.40 16.66
C GLY A 67 -19.05 16.92 16.83
N TYR A 68 -19.70 17.39 17.87
CA TYR A 68 -19.67 18.79 18.29
C TYR A 68 -18.72 18.96 19.47
N LYS A 69 -17.73 19.87 19.36
CA LYS A 69 -16.76 20.17 20.42
C LYS A 69 -17.31 21.24 21.37
N PHE A 70 -17.58 20.85 22.62
CA PHE A 70 -17.83 21.80 23.71
C PHE A 70 -16.51 22.27 24.31
N ASN A 71 -16.21 23.56 24.30
CA ASN A 71 -15.06 24.11 24.98
C ASN A 71 -15.37 24.23 26.50
N VAL A 72 -14.53 23.60 27.32
CA VAL A 72 -14.66 23.53 28.77
C VAL A 72 -13.31 23.78 29.44
N ASN A 73 -13.29 23.79 30.76
CA ASN A 73 -12.06 23.83 31.56
C ASN A 73 -12.33 23.05 32.85
N TYR A 74 -12.36 21.70 32.75
CA TYR A 74 -12.59 20.85 33.91
C TYR A 74 -11.29 20.16 34.32
N ASN A 75 -10.93 20.33 35.59
CA ASN A 75 -9.67 19.81 36.10
C ASN A 75 -9.80 19.30 37.55
N LEU A 76 -8.72 18.67 38.04
CA LEU A 76 -8.69 18.03 39.36
C LEU A 76 -8.96 19.00 40.54
N GLU A 77 -8.89 20.33 40.34
CA GLU A 77 -9.08 21.33 41.36
C GLU A 77 -10.49 21.97 41.35
N ASN A 78 -11.06 22.13 40.14
CA ASN A 78 -12.30 22.89 39.96
C ASN A 78 -13.52 22.03 39.64
N SER A 79 -13.32 20.74 39.43
CA SER A 79 -14.36 19.78 39.00
C SER A 79 -14.15 18.43 39.65
N GLY A 80 -15.24 17.63 39.72
CA GLY A 80 -15.20 16.29 40.28
C GLY A 80 -15.07 16.27 41.80
N ILE A 81 -15.06 15.10 42.36
CA ILE A 81 -15.03 14.85 43.81
C ILE A 81 -13.86 13.93 44.16
N TRP A 82 -13.01 14.37 45.09
CA TRP A 82 -11.96 13.56 45.68
C TRP A 82 -12.46 12.75 46.86
N THR A 83 -12.23 11.45 46.85
CA THR A 83 -12.47 10.51 47.98
C THR A 83 -11.16 9.96 48.50
N THR A 84 -10.88 10.14 49.81
CA THR A 84 -9.70 9.55 50.44
C THR A 84 -10.04 8.14 50.90
N LEU A 85 -9.19 7.17 50.53
CA LEU A 85 -9.34 5.76 50.85
C LEU A 85 -8.76 5.42 52.24
N PRO A 86 -9.13 4.27 52.84
CA PRO A 86 -8.65 3.88 54.18
C PRO A 86 -7.13 3.71 54.27
N ASN A 87 -6.42 3.43 53.18
CA ASN A 87 -4.97 3.31 53.11
C ASN A 87 -4.25 4.67 52.88
N GLY A 88 -5.01 5.75 52.72
CA GLY A 88 -4.51 7.09 52.49
C GLY A 88 -4.40 7.50 51.00
N ASP A 89 -4.58 6.56 50.06
CA ASP A 89 -4.69 6.87 48.65
C ASP A 89 -5.95 7.67 48.38
N ARG A 90 -6.09 8.24 47.18
CA ARG A 90 -7.28 9.04 46.83
C ARG A 90 -7.79 8.70 45.42
N VAL A 91 -9.07 8.84 45.26
CA VAL A 91 -9.75 8.68 43.96
C VAL A 91 -10.54 9.94 43.65
N TRP A 92 -10.33 10.48 42.48
CA TRP A 92 -11.13 11.57 41.93
C TRP A 92 -12.14 11.01 40.92
N SER A 93 -13.38 11.49 40.96
CA SER A 93 -14.42 11.07 40.04
C SER A 93 -15.21 12.26 39.51
N LEU A 94 -15.40 12.27 38.18
CA LEU A 94 -16.19 13.24 37.43
C LEU A 94 -17.12 12.50 36.47
N THR A 95 -18.37 12.93 36.41
CA THR A 95 -19.35 12.45 35.42
C THR A 95 -19.69 13.56 34.43
N ILE A 96 -19.63 13.26 33.16
CA ILE A 96 -20.04 14.13 32.07
C ILE A 96 -21.31 13.56 31.47
N HIS A 97 -22.35 14.38 31.36
CA HIS A 97 -23.61 14.01 30.73
C HIS A 97 -23.89 14.98 29.57
N SER A 98 -23.89 14.46 28.36
CA SER A 98 -24.22 15.20 27.14
C SER A 98 -25.43 14.53 26.48
N GLU A 99 -26.62 15.06 26.81
CA GLU A 99 -27.92 14.44 26.47
C GLU A 99 -28.05 14.15 24.97
N ASN A 100 -28.44 12.91 24.64
CA ASN A 100 -28.59 12.35 23.29
C ASN A 100 -27.28 12.16 22.50
N ALA A 101 -26.09 12.22 23.12
CA ALA A 101 -24.88 11.77 22.46
C ALA A 101 -24.93 10.25 22.21
N TYR A 102 -24.50 9.81 21.02
CA TYR A 102 -24.26 8.38 20.75
C TYR A 102 -22.99 7.91 21.44
N ALA A 103 -22.00 8.80 21.51
CA ALA A 103 -20.77 8.57 22.25
C ALA A 103 -20.15 9.93 22.68
N ILE A 104 -19.23 9.87 23.64
CA ILE A 104 -18.46 11.03 24.12
C ILE A 104 -16.99 10.69 24.10
N SER A 105 -16.16 11.58 23.55
CA SER A 105 -14.70 11.58 23.77
C SER A 105 -14.22 12.89 24.38
N LEU A 106 -13.00 12.89 24.91
CA LEU A 106 -12.45 13.99 25.68
C LEU A 106 -11.06 14.35 25.16
N GLU A 107 -10.78 15.64 25.01
CA GLU A 107 -9.44 16.15 24.74
C GLU A 107 -8.92 16.92 25.96
N TYR A 108 -7.64 16.75 26.24
CA TYR A 108 -6.97 17.29 27.40
C TYR A 108 -5.81 18.19 26.95
N ASN A 109 -5.71 19.39 27.48
CA ASN A 109 -4.60 20.29 27.24
C ASN A 109 -3.53 20.26 28.35
N GLN A 110 -3.79 19.53 29.44
CA GLN A 110 -2.83 19.15 30.47
C GLN A 110 -3.14 17.74 30.92
N PHE A 111 -2.24 16.83 30.62
CA PHE A 111 -2.36 15.45 30.98
C PHE A 111 -1.00 14.92 31.48
N PHE A 112 -0.94 14.61 32.77
CA PHE A 112 0.21 14.00 33.39
C PHE A 112 -0.25 13.10 34.53
N LEU A 113 0.07 11.82 34.43
CA LEU A 113 -0.19 10.81 35.44
C LEU A 113 1.13 10.42 36.11
N PRO A 114 1.28 10.55 37.45
CA PRO A 114 2.47 10.09 38.15
C PRO A 114 2.52 8.55 38.21
N GLU A 115 3.71 8.02 38.42
CA GLU A 115 3.95 6.57 38.55
C GLU A 115 3.01 5.93 39.59
N GLY A 116 2.38 4.83 39.21
CA GLY A 116 1.42 4.09 40.02
C GLY A 116 0.01 4.67 40.07
N SER A 117 -0.24 5.80 39.41
CA SER A 117 -1.58 6.35 39.21
C SER A 117 -2.26 5.70 38.01
N THR A 118 -3.59 5.71 38.02
CA THR A 118 -4.40 5.20 36.89
C THR A 118 -5.61 6.06 36.62
N LEU A 119 -5.90 6.28 35.32
CA LEU A 119 -7.14 6.89 34.86
C LEU A 119 -7.95 5.87 34.07
N TYR A 120 -9.24 5.79 34.40
CA TYR A 120 -10.23 5.06 33.63
C TYR A 120 -11.32 6.00 33.14
N ILE A 121 -11.83 5.73 31.94
CA ILE A 121 -12.91 6.47 31.30
C ILE A 121 -13.93 5.43 30.82
N PHE A 122 -15.17 5.48 31.32
CA PHE A 122 -16.13 4.45 31.06
C PHE A 122 -17.57 4.99 31.06
N ASN A 123 -18.49 4.22 30.44
CA ASN A 123 -19.91 4.57 30.43
C ASN A 123 -20.65 4.05 31.66
N GLN A 124 -21.88 4.53 31.86
CA GLN A 124 -22.66 4.25 33.06
C GLN A 124 -22.99 2.76 33.24
N ASP A 125 -23.24 2.05 32.17
CA ASP A 125 -23.56 0.60 32.19
C ASP A 125 -22.32 -0.30 32.17
N GLN A 126 -21.12 0.27 32.10
CA GLN A 126 -19.83 -0.41 32.14
C GLN A 126 -19.60 -1.36 30.94
N THR A 127 -20.27 -1.12 29.83
CA THR A 127 -20.08 -1.88 28.57
C THR A 127 -18.86 -1.38 27.78
N THR A 128 -18.46 -0.12 27.97
CA THR A 128 -17.26 0.48 27.41
C THR A 128 -16.40 0.99 28.56
N ILE A 129 -15.16 0.46 28.68
CA ILE A 129 -14.19 0.88 29.69
C ILE A 129 -12.84 1.08 28.96
N HIS A 130 -12.31 2.28 28.99
CA HIS A 130 -10.98 2.62 28.48
C HIS A 130 -10.02 2.88 29.63
N GLY A 131 -8.78 2.42 29.50
CA GLY A 131 -7.76 2.47 30.56
C GLY A 131 -7.47 1.05 31.13
N ALA A 132 -6.55 0.92 32.07
CA ALA A 132 -5.88 1.99 32.81
C ALA A 132 -4.91 2.78 31.93
N TYR A 133 -5.12 4.10 31.84
CA TYR A 133 -4.05 4.99 31.41
C TYR A 133 -3.12 5.24 32.60
N THR A 134 -1.81 5.33 32.35
CA THR A 134 -0.76 5.43 33.36
C THR A 134 0.28 6.47 32.97
N GLU A 135 1.40 6.53 33.70
CA GLU A 135 2.54 7.38 33.32
C GLU A 135 3.09 7.11 31.91
N LYS A 136 2.83 5.94 31.33
CA LYS A 136 3.25 5.59 29.97
C LYS A 136 2.50 6.35 28.88
N ASN A 137 1.34 6.89 29.21
CA ASN A 137 0.52 7.69 28.31
C ASN A 137 0.85 9.19 28.37
N ASN A 138 1.81 9.60 29.19
CA ASN A 138 2.28 10.98 29.26
C ASN A 138 3.07 11.32 27.98
N GLN A 139 2.73 12.44 27.36
CA GLN A 139 3.47 13.02 26.24
C GLN A 139 4.24 14.28 26.67
N GLU A 140 5.29 14.66 25.93
CA GLU A 140 6.10 15.85 26.25
C GLU A 140 5.30 17.15 26.19
N ASP A 141 4.32 17.25 25.30
CA ASP A 141 3.42 18.39 25.14
C ASP A 141 2.25 18.40 26.13
N MET A 142 2.13 17.34 26.94
CA MET A 142 1.06 17.12 27.93
C MET A 142 -0.37 17.08 27.31
N LEU A 143 -0.50 16.83 26.01
CA LEU A 143 -1.79 16.65 25.38
C LEU A 143 -2.24 15.17 25.49
N PHE A 144 -3.53 14.97 25.51
CA PHE A 144 -4.12 13.63 25.48
C PHE A 144 -5.54 13.69 24.93
N ALA A 145 -6.02 12.62 24.30
CA ALA A 145 -7.42 12.45 23.92
C ALA A 145 -7.89 11.02 24.16
N SER A 146 -9.09 10.88 24.70
CA SER A 146 -9.71 9.57 24.89
C SER A 146 -10.37 9.06 23.62
N PRO A 147 -10.49 7.74 23.41
CA PRO A 147 -11.40 7.20 22.43
C PRO A 147 -12.86 7.52 22.79
N LEU A 148 -13.76 7.21 21.84
CA LEU A 148 -15.21 7.37 22.03
C LEU A 148 -15.75 6.39 23.06
N VAL A 149 -16.43 6.90 24.06
CA VAL A 149 -17.15 6.13 25.08
C VAL A 149 -18.63 6.10 24.74
N GLN A 150 -19.17 4.92 24.48
CA GLN A 150 -20.58 4.73 24.07
C GLN A 150 -21.56 5.32 25.06
N GLY A 151 -22.58 6.04 24.54
CA GLY A 151 -23.67 6.62 25.30
C GLY A 151 -23.49 8.08 25.64
N ASP A 152 -24.47 8.64 26.33
CA ASP A 152 -24.56 10.06 26.66
C ASP A 152 -24.01 10.42 28.05
N ILE A 153 -23.50 9.42 28.79
CA ILE A 153 -22.90 9.56 30.12
C ILE A 153 -21.53 8.89 30.16
N THR A 154 -20.50 9.71 30.43
CA THR A 154 -19.12 9.24 30.58
C THR A 154 -18.62 9.54 31.98
N ILE A 155 -18.00 8.58 32.62
CA ILE A 155 -17.45 8.65 33.98
C ILE A 155 -15.93 8.57 33.90
N LEU A 156 -15.25 9.51 34.55
CA LEU A 156 -13.81 9.51 34.76
C LEU A 156 -13.53 9.09 36.19
N GLU A 157 -12.57 8.19 36.36
CA GLU A 157 -12.07 7.75 37.67
C GLU A 157 -10.55 7.77 37.66
N TYR A 158 -9.97 8.73 38.37
CA TYR A 158 -8.54 8.88 38.53
C TYR A 158 -8.10 8.44 39.93
N TYR A 159 -7.29 7.38 40.01
CA TYR A 159 -6.69 6.88 41.24
C TYR A 159 -5.27 7.42 41.38
N GLU A 160 -4.95 7.94 42.59
CA GLU A 160 -3.64 8.48 42.92
C GLU A 160 -3.15 7.88 44.24
N PRO A 161 -1.97 7.20 44.28
CA PRO A 161 -1.36 6.70 45.49
C PRO A 161 -0.94 7.84 46.46
N LEU A 162 -0.97 7.58 47.76
CA LEU A 162 -0.59 8.55 48.78
C LEU A 162 0.85 9.11 48.61
N ASN A 163 1.77 8.29 48.10
CA ASN A 163 3.20 8.61 48.09
C ASN A 163 3.74 8.96 46.70
N VAL A 164 2.93 9.57 45.82
CA VAL A 164 3.42 10.08 44.51
C VAL A 164 4.45 11.19 44.73
N VAL A 165 5.48 11.22 43.89
CA VAL A 165 6.53 12.26 43.93
C VAL A 165 5.99 13.61 43.51
N HIS A 166 5.14 13.61 42.49
CA HIS A 166 4.43 14.77 41.96
C HIS A 166 2.95 14.44 41.85
N GLN A 167 2.07 15.42 42.02
CA GLN A 167 0.64 15.22 41.82
C GLN A 167 0.34 15.15 40.32
N GLY A 168 -0.72 14.42 39.95
CA GLY A 168 -1.22 14.37 38.60
C GLY A 168 -1.83 15.71 38.14
N PHE A 169 -1.78 15.94 36.85
CA PHE A 169 -2.45 17.07 36.20
C PHE A 169 -3.40 16.51 35.13
N ILE A 170 -4.67 16.82 35.24
CA ILE A 170 -5.70 16.46 34.27
C ILE A 170 -6.55 17.72 34.06
N THR A 171 -6.55 18.25 32.85
CA THR A 171 -7.40 19.36 32.44
C THR A 171 -8.05 19.03 31.11
N ILE A 172 -9.36 18.84 31.12
CA ILE A 172 -10.19 18.60 29.94
C ILE A 172 -10.54 19.98 29.38
N ASP A 173 -10.23 20.24 28.11
CA ASP A 173 -10.58 21.47 27.41
C ASP A 173 -11.66 21.29 26.35
N PHE A 174 -11.81 20.06 25.81
CA PHE A 174 -12.91 19.75 24.91
C PHE A 174 -13.65 18.47 25.30
N ILE A 175 -14.96 18.53 25.15
CA ILE A 175 -15.88 17.39 25.22
C ILE A 175 -16.51 17.24 23.84
N ILE A 176 -16.29 16.11 23.20
CA ILE A 176 -16.82 15.80 21.88
C ILE A 176 -18.12 15.02 22.04
N HIS A 177 -19.21 15.57 21.52
CA HIS A 177 -20.52 14.93 21.49
C HIS A 177 -20.75 14.35 20.09
N ASP A 178 -20.70 13.02 19.95
CA ASP A 178 -21.07 12.32 18.73
C ASP A 178 -22.58 12.42 18.50
N TYR A 179 -22.98 13.11 17.43
CA TYR A 179 -24.39 13.26 17.04
C TYR A 179 -24.74 12.49 15.76
N LYS A 180 -23.79 11.73 15.18
CA LYS A 180 -23.98 10.96 13.94
C LYS A 180 -23.87 9.46 14.10
N ASP A 181 -23.65 8.97 15.33
CA ASP A 181 -23.44 7.54 15.60
C ASP A 181 -22.27 6.96 14.75
N ILE A 182 -21.11 7.63 14.82
CA ILE A 182 -19.98 7.37 13.94
C ILE A 182 -19.49 5.92 14.00
N LEU A 183 -19.55 5.30 15.16
CA LEU A 183 -19.17 3.89 15.37
C LEU A 183 -20.36 2.92 15.25
N GLY A 184 -21.58 3.41 14.94
CA GLY A 184 -22.74 2.57 14.72
C GLY A 184 -23.24 1.85 15.98
N PHE A 185 -23.15 2.46 17.13
CA PHE A 185 -23.65 1.91 18.40
C PHE A 185 -25.17 1.72 18.43
N SER A 186 -25.91 2.48 17.58
CA SER A 186 -27.33 2.24 17.41
C SER A 186 -27.58 1.12 16.40
N SER A 187 -28.60 0.31 16.63
CA SER A 187 -28.99 -0.80 15.76
C SER A 187 -29.56 -0.37 14.38
N ASN A 188 -29.52 0.92 14.05
CA ASN A 188 -30.18 1.48 12.88
C ASN A 188 -29.23 1.86 11.74
N ARG A 189 -27.94 1.52 11.83
CA ARG A 189 -26.98 1.83 10.76
C ARG A 189 -27.33 1.02 9.52
N GLU A 190 -27.64 1.72 8.43
CA GLU A 190 -27.90 1.06 7.14
C GLU A 190 -26.57 0.59 6.54
N ASN A 191 -26.56 -0.59 5.92
CA ASN A 191 -25.43 -1.08 5.16
C ASN A 191 -25.27 -0.19 3.90
N ARG A 192 -24.19 0.56 3.81
CA ARG A 192 -23.92 1.46 2.69
C ARG A 192 -23.05 0.76 1.65
N THR A 193 -23.25 1.11 0.37
CA THR A 193 -22.60 0.47 -0.77
C THR A 193 -21.45 1.34 -1.33
N CYS A 194 -20.55 1.78 -0.46
CA CYS A 194 -19.38 2.57 -0.82
C CYS A 194 -18.14 1.73 -1.21
N GLY A 195 -18.32 0.70 -1.98
CA GLY A 195 -17.30 -0.31 -2.25
C GLY A 195 -17.49 -1.56 -1.38
N ASP A 196 -16.65 -2.52 -1.57
CA ASP A 196 -16.68 -3.76 -0.82
C ASP A 196 -16.07 -3.58 0.58
N ASN A 197 -16.55 -4.37 1.54
CA ASN A 197 -15.81 -4.53 2.78
C ASN A 197 -14.46 -5.20 2.49
N VAL A 198 -13.39 -4.74 3.11
CA VAL A 198 -12.04 -5.24 2.86
C VAL A 198 -11.83 -6.73 3.17
N VAL A 199 -12.72 -7.35 3.91
CA VAL A 199 -12.75 -8.80 4.16
C VAL A 199 -13.43 -9.60 3.03
N CYS A 200 -13.83 -8.95 1.92
CA CYS A 200 -14.36 -9.62 0.74
C CYS A 200 -13.21 -10.14 -0.14
N PRO A 201 -13.41 -11.27 -0.88
CA PRO A 201 -12.38 -11.82 -1.77
C PRO A 201 -11.87 -10.87 -2.86
N SER A 202 -12.61 -9.81 -3.18
CA SER A 202 -12.17 -8.76 -4.09
C SER A 202 -10.97 -7.95 -3.58
N ALA A 203 -10.72 -7.97 -2.26
CA ALA A 203 -9.63 -7.27 -1.62
C ALA A 203 -8.37 -8.14 -1.39
N ASP A 204 -8.45 -9.46 -1.65
CA ASP A 204 -7.36 -10.41 -1.30
C ASP A 204 -6.01 -10.02 -1.92
N ALA A 205 -6.01 -9.46 -3.12
CA ALA A 205 -4.80 -8.98 -3.80
C ALA A 205 -4.22 -7.67 -3.22
N PHE A 206 -4.93 -7.02 -2.29
CA PHE A 206 -4.53 -5.75 -1.66
C PHE A 206 -4.57 -5.84 -0.12
N GLU A 207 -4.38 -7.04 0.44
CA GLU A 207 -4.40 -7.27 1.90
C GLU A 207 -3.39 -6.37 2.62
N ASP A 208 -2.19 -6.22 2.09
CA ASP A 208 -1.15 -5.36 2.63
C ASP A 208 -1.60 -3.89 2.68
N GLN A 209 -2.19 -3.37 1.60
CA GLN A 209 -2.68 -2.00 1.50
C GLN A 209 -3.88 -1.75 2.42
N VAL A 210 -4.67 -2.78 2.66
CA VAL A 210 -5.74 -2.77 3.68
C VAL A 210 -5.13 -2.61 5.07
N ASN A 211 -4.08 -3.38 5.39
CA ASN A 211 -3.38 -3.32 6.67
C ASN A 211 -2.58 -2.02 6.89
N ALA A 212 -2.22 -1.33 5.80
CA ALA A 212 -1.59 -0.01 5.88
C ALA A 212 -2.58 1.13 6.16
N THR A 213 -3.85 0.97 5.77
CA THR A 213 -4.84 2.05 5.78
C THR A 213 -5.58 2.12 7.10
N SER A 214 -5.79 3.33 7.62
CA SER A 214 -6.53 3.55 8.86
C SER A 214 -7.65 4.56 8.75
N TRP A 215 -8.62 4.46 9.65
CA TRP A 215 -9.52 5.54 10.01
C TRP A 215 -8.78 6.53 10.92
N LEU A 216 -8.78 7.80 10.55
CA LEU A 216 -8.17 8.90 11.30
C LEU A 216 -9.25 9.68 12.05
N ASP A 217 -9.25 9.59 13.40
CA ASP A 217 -10.13 10.37 14.27
C ASP A 217 -9.38 11.58 14.83
N MET A 218 -9.89 12.77 14.55
CA MET A 218 -9.31 14.05 14.91
C MET A 218 -10.16 14.79 15.98
N GLY A 219 -10.94 14.01 16.75
CA GLY A 219 -11.78 14.58 17.80
C GLY A 219 -12.96 15.40 17.28
N GLY A 220 -13.99 14.74 16.79
CA GLY A 220 -15.20 15.34 16.19
C GLY A 220 -15.19 15.42 14.68
N TYR A 221 -14.06 15.17 14.06
CA TYR A 221 -13.88 15.04 12.60
C TYR A 221 -13.14 13.78 12.28
N ILE A 222 -13.35 13.27 11.07
CA ILE A 222 -12.65 12.09 10.57
C ILE A 222 -12.11 12.29 9.17
N CYS A 223 -11.02 11.57 8.91
CA CYS A 223 -10.41 11.32 7.62
C CYS A 223 -9.94 9.86 7.52
N SER A 224 -9.27 9.53 6.45
CA SER A 224 -8.53 8.29 6.24
C SER A 224 -7.05 8.61 5.96
N GLY A 225 -6.18 7.62 6.00
CA GLY A 225 -4.79 7.75 5.59
C GLY A 225 -4.08 6.41 5.65
N SER A 226 -2.79 6.40 5.42
CA SER A 226 -1.99 5.19 5.31
C SER A 226 -0.65 5.32 6.01
N MET A 227 -0.20 4.25 6.66
CA MET A 227 1.22 4.09 7.01
C MET A 227 2.05 4.05 5.72
N VAL A 228 3.22 4.66 5.71
CA VAL A 228 4.09 4.73 4.53
C VAL A 228 5.54 4.39 4.89
N ASN A 229 6.18 3.57 4.06
CA ASN A 229 7.55 3.12 4.21
C ASN A 229 8.56 4.19 3.76
N ASN A 230 9.82 4.00 4.12
CA ASN A 230 10.95 4.83 3.67
C ASN A 230 12.07 3.93 3.13
N THR A 231 13.02 4.52 2.39
CA THR A 231 14.14 3.77 1.75
C THR A 231 15.14 3.13 2.73
N ASN A 232 14.99 3.33 4.04
CA ASN A 232 15.78 2.61 5.04
C ASN A 232 15.09 1.35 5.55
N PHE A 233 13.81 1.16 5.24
CA PHE A 233 12.99 0.06 5.78
C PHE A 233 13.06 -0.06 7.31
N ASP A 234 13.22 1.08 8.01
CA ASP A 234 13.50 1.15 9.44
C ASP A 234 12.23 1.20 10.32
N LEU A 235 11.07 0.99 9.71
CA LEU A 235 9.75 0.98 10.36
C LEU A 235 9.44 2.29 11.11
N THR A 236 10.05 3.39 10.71
CA THR A 236 9.66 4.70 11.26
C THR A 236 8.21 4.97 10.88
N PRO A 237 7.30 5.20 11.85
CA PRO A 237 5.87 5.20 11.62
C PRO A 237 5.39 6.51 10.97
N TYR A 238 5.78 6.68 9.71
CA TYR A 238 5.31 7.77 8.88
C TYR A 238 3.89 7.49 8.41
N TYR A 239 3.01 8.48 8.58
CA TYR A 239 1.61 8.39 8.19
C TYR A 239 1.26 9.46 7.17
N TRP A 240 0.65 9.03 6.07
CA TRP A 240 0.28 9.85 4.93
C TRP A 240 -1.22 10.12 4.89
N THR A 241 -1.61 11.40 4.78
CA THR A 241 -3.01 11.83 4.66
C THR A 241 -3.11 13.16 3.88
N ALA A 242 -4.28 13.79 3.86
CA ALA A 242 -4.49 15.08 3.21
C ALA A 242 -4.17 16.27 4.13
N TRP A 243 -3.73 17.39 3.56
CA TRP A 243 -3.52 18.64 4.28
C TRP A 243 -4.82 19.17 4.91
N HIS A 244 -5.92 19.16 4.14
CA HIS A 244 -7.20 19.65 4.67
C HIS A 244 -7.71 18.85 5.88
N CYS A 245 -7.21 17.62 6.10
CA CYS A 245 -7.51 16.85 7.30
C CYS A 245 -6.79 17.36 8.55
N VAL A 246 -5.65 18.04 8.40
CA VAL A 246 -4.80 18.42 9.54
C VAL A 246 -4.74 19.93 9.78
N VAL A 247 -5.18 20.72 8.81
CA VAL A 247 -5.12 22.18 8.92
C VAL A 247 -5.96 22.68 10.11
N GLY A 248 -5.32 23.41 11.01
CA GLY A 248 -5.97 23.97 12.20
C GLY A 248 -6.08 23.03 13.39
N ASP A 249 -5.74 21.74 13.25
CA ASP A 249 -5.73 20.75 14.32
C ASP A 249 -4.31 20.38 14.77
N ASN A 250 -4.19 19.73 15.92
CA ASN A 250 -2.92 19.24 16.44
C ASN A 250 -2.86 17.72 16.42
N PRO A 251 -1.98 17.10 15.59
CA PRO A 251 -1.88 15.66 15.50
C PRO A 251 -1.55 14.92 16.81
N SER A 252 -1.03 15.61 17.82
CA SER A 252 -0.79 14.99 19.15
C SER A 252 -2.05 14.42 19.82
N THR A 253 -3.24 14.80 19.35
CA THR A 253 -4.52 14.28 19.86
C THR A 253 -5.21 13.33 18.90
N PHE A 254 -4.58 12.99 17.76
CA PHE A 254 -5.16 12.09 16.76
C PHE A 254 -5.11 10.63 17.19
N ARG A 255 -6.05 9.86 16.68
CA ARG A 255 -6.16 8.41 16.87
C ARG A 255 -6.26 7.75 15.51
N PHE A 256 -5.45 6.72 15.28
CA PHE A 256 -5.29 6.01 14.02
C PHE A 256 -5.77 4.57 14.20
N TYR A 257 -6.95 4.24 13.67
CA TYR A 257 -7.57 2.91 13.83
C TYR A 257 -7.29 2.07 12.57
N PHE A 258 -6.40 1.11 12.66
CA PHE A 258 -6.04 0.24 11.53
C PHE A 258 -6.99 -0.95 11.37
N ASP A 259 -7.59 -1.45 12.45
CA ASP A 259 -8.42 -2.66 12.45
C ASP A 259 -9.94 -2.38 12.41
N TYR A 260 -10.36 -1.15 12.05
CA TYR A 260 -11.79 -0.83 12.02
C TYR A 260 -12.47 -1.42 10.79
N GLU A 261 -12.74 -2.74 10.85
CA GLU A 261 -13.20 -3.59 9.76
C GLU A 261 -14.38 -4.48 10.18
N THR A 262 -15.17 -4.89 9.19
CA THR A 262 -16.25 -5.87 9.44
C THR A 262 -15.67 -7.27 9.57
N SER A 263 -16.35 -8.14 10.34
CA SER A 263 -15.95 -9.55 10.46
C SER A 263 -16.42 -10.43 9.27
N SER A 264 -17.12 -9.86 8.31
CA SER A 264 -17.65 -10.59 7.14
C SER A 264 -17.92 -9.64 5.99
N CYS A 265 -17.87 -10.15 4.76
CA CYS A 265 -18.09 -9.37 3.54
C CYS A 265 -19.46 -8.67 3.51
N SER A 266 -20.51 -9.25 4.07
CA SER A 266 -21.85 -8.66 4.16
C SER A 266 -22.10 -7.91 5.48
N GLY A 267 -21.07 -7.75 6.31
CA GLY A 267 -21.16 -7.07 7.60
C GLY A 267 -21.41 -5.56 7.45
N SER A 268 -22.07 -4.96 8.42
CA SER A 268 -22.29 -3.51 8.49
C SER A 268 -21.76 -2.90 9.79
N TRP A 269 -21.15 -3.72 10.66
CA TRP A 269 -20.66 -3.32 11.96
C TRP A 269 -19.24 -3.85 12.19
N ALA A 270 -18.39 -3.03 12.81
CA ALA A 270 -17.06 -3.37 13.25
C ALA A 270 -16.93 -3.11 14.76
N SER A 271 -16.06 -3.85 15.43
CA SER A 271 -15.60 -3.46 16.76
C SER A 271 -14.61 -2.29 16.62
N ASN A 272 -14.59 -1.40 17.62
CA ASN A 272 -13.48 -0.45 17.73
C ASN A 272 -12.23 -1.29 18.02
N GLY A 273 -11.38 -1.48 17.03
CA GLY A 273 -10.10 -2.15 17.21
C GLY A 273 -9.14 -1.38 18.12
N SER A 274 -7.92 -1.84 18.20
CA SER A 274 -6.79 -1.07 18.71
C SER A 274 -6.63 0.22 17.90
N TYR A 275 -5.96 1.21 18.47
CA TYR A 275 -5.63 2.47 17.79
C TYR A 275 -4.24 2.92 18.21
N GLU A 276 -3.51 3.51 17.27
CA GLU A 276 -2.29 4.24 17.54
C GLU A 276 -2.65 5.67 17.95
N TYR A 277 -1.83 6.28 18.80
CA TYR A 277 -2.18 7.54 19.43
C TYR A 277 -1.08 8.58 19.28
N GLY A 278 -1.54 9.80 18.94
CA GLY A 278 -0.68 10.96 18.86
C GLY A 278 0.20 11.01 17.62
N GLY A 279 0.55 12.20 17.21
CA GLY A 279 1.40 12.41 16.05
C GLY A 279 2.09 13.77 16.08
N SER A 280 3.12 13.88 15.26
CA SER A 280 3.84 15.13 14.98
C SER A 280 3.80 15.43 13.50
N LEU A 281 3.27 16.59 13.11
CA LEU A 281 3.27 17.01 11.71
C LEU A 281 4.71 17.27 11.26
N LEU A 282 5.18 16.52 10.28
CA LEU A 282 6.52 16.67 9.71
C LEU A 282 6.54 17.62 8.52
N ALA A 283 5.59 17.45 7.60
CA ALA A 283 5.43 18.28 6.42
C ALA A 283 3.96 18.28 5.96
N SER A 284 3.54 19.35 5.31
CA SER A 284 2.27 19.40 4.59
C SER A 284 2.34 20.42 3.47
N SER A 285 1.47 20.27 2.48
CA SER A 285 1.23 21.35 1.53
C SER A 285 0.69 22.59 2.27
N ASN A 286 0.83 23.74 1.63
CA ASN A 286 0.18 24.97 2.10
C ASN A 286 -1.01 25.23 1.16
N GLY A 287 -2.08 24.47 1.37
CA GLY A 287 -3.27 24.47 0.51
C GLY A 287 -3.41 23.19 -0.34
N MET A 288 -4.22 23.27 -1.37
CA MET A 288 -4.71 22.13 -2.16
C MET A 288 -3.78 21.68 -3.31
N ASP A 289 -2.49 22.02 -3.27
CA ASP A 289 -1.49 21.63 -4.27
C ASP A 289 -0.27 20.94 -3.63
N PRO A 290 -0.22 19.61 -3.57
CA PRO A 290 -1.22 18.60 -3.92
C PRO A 290 -2.08 18.11 -2.74
N ASP A 291 -2.29 18.93 -1.70
CA ASP A 291 -3.15 18.62 -0.54
C ASP A 291 -2.63 17.44 0.32
N TYR A 292 -1.36 17.40 0.65
CA TYR A 292 -0.77 16.32 1.44
C TYR A 292 -0.39 16.72 2.86
N ALA A 293 -0.34 15.75 3.75
CA ALA A 293 0.31 15.84 5.05
C ALA A 293 1.06 14.53 5.38
N LEU A 294 2.28 14.69 5.90
CA LEU A 294 3.10 13.63 6.46
C LEU A 294 3.19 13.82 7.97
N ILE A 295 2.76 12.82 8.72
CA ILE A 295 2.75 12.80 10.18
C ILE A 295 3.72 11.69 10.64
N LEU A 296 4.47 11.94 11.70
CA LEU A 296 5.13 10.89 12.46
C LEU A 296 4.18 10.48 13.60
N ILE A 297 3.73 9.24 13.63
CA ILE A 297 2.99 8.72 14.79
C ILE A 297 3.95 8.66 15.97
N THR A 298 3.51 9.15 17.14
CA THR A 298 4.36 9.28 18.33
C THR A 298 4.04 8.25 19.42
N ASP A 299 3.17 7.29 19.12
CA ASP A 299 2.95 6.16 20.03
C ASP A 299 4.27 5.41 20.28
N ASN A 300 4.47 4.98 21.51
CA ASN A 300 5.71 4.31 21.92
C ASN A 300 5.81 2.87 21.39
N THR A 301 4.71 2.31 20.93
CA THR A 301 4.62 0.96 20.36
C THR A 301 3.58 0.99 19.24
N ILE A 302 3.99 0.65 18.04
CA ILE A 302 3.08 0.42 16.92
C ILE A 302 2.56 -1.02 17.02
N SER A 303 1.28 -1.23 16.75
CA SER A 303 0.65 -2.56 16.79
C SER A 303 1.23 -3.49 15.73
N ASP A 304 1.44 -4.75 16.09
CA ASP A 304 1.83 -5.79 15.13
C ASP A 304 0.80 -5.90 13.99
N GLY A 305 1.24 -6.25 12.80
CA GLY A 305 0.38 -6.44 11.63
C GLY A 305 0.00 -5.18 10.86
N ILE A 306 0.53 -4.02 11.23
CA ILE A 306 0.40 -2.80 10.42
C ILE A 306 1.44 -2.86 9.30
N PHE A 307 0.98 -2.75 8.06
CA PHE A 307 1.84 -2.69 6.88
C PHE A 307 2.30 -1.26 6.61
N TYR A 308 3.56 -1.08 6.31
CA TYR A 308 4.16 0.18 5.89
C TYR A 308 4.17 0.20 4.37
N ALA A 309 3.18 0.84 3.76
CA ALA A 309 2.98 0.81 2.32
C ALA A 309 4.16 1.40 1.54
N GLY A 310 4.59 0.71 0.51
CA GLY A 310 5.52 1.25 -0.48
C GLY A 310 4.91 2.42 -1.26
N TRP A 311 5.72 3.14 -2.02
CA TRP A 311 5.26 4.30 -2.78
C TRP A 311 5.89 4.36 -4.18
N ASP A 312 5.18 5.01 -5.11
CA ASP A 312 5.64 5.31 -6.46
C ASP A 312 5.59 6.82 -6.71
N LYS A 313 6.76 7.45 -6.87
CA LYS A 313 6.88 8.89 -7.19
C LYS A 313 6.97 9.17 -8.69
N SER A 314 6.76 8.18 -9.54
CA SER A 314 6.71 8.40 -10.98
C SER A 314 5.53 9.29 -11.36
N SER A 315 5.65 9.96 -12.50
CA SER A 315 4.54 10.75 -13.07
C SER A 315 3.72 9.95 -14.09
N THR A 316 3.96 8.66 -14.19
CA THR A 316 3.25 7.74 -15.08
C THR A 316 1.81 7.58 -14.59
N SER A 317 0.84 7.70 -15.47
CA SER A 317 -0.56 7.47 -15.12
C SER A 317 -0.78 5.99 -14.82
N PRO A 318 -1.30 5.62 -13.64
CA PRO A 318 -1.57 4.22 -13.33
C PRO A 318 -2.65 3.67 -14.25
N SER A 319 -2.48 2.43 -14.72
CA SER A 319 -3.46 1.74 -15.57
C SER A 319 -4.58 1.07 -14.76
N ILE A 320 -4.32 0.72 -13.52
CA ILE A 320 -5.29 0.16 -12.57
C ILE A 320 -5.04 0.83 -11.22
N SER A 321 -6.11 1.11 -10.50
CA SER A 321 -6.04 1.77 -9.20
C SER A 321 -6.99 1.09 -8.22
N CYS A 322 -6.58 1.06 -6.96
CA CYS A 322 -7.52 0.80 -5.88
C CYS A 322 -7.41 1.91 -4.83
N GLY A 323 -8.47 2.11 -4.08
CA GLY A 323 -8.53 3.03 -2.95
C GLY A 323 -9.08 2.33 -1.73
N VAL A 324 -8.41 2.47 -0.58
CA VAL A 324 -8.87 1.91 0.70
C VAL A 324 -9.22 3.07 1.63
N HIS A 325 -10.43 3.07 2.23
CA HIS A 325 -10.95 4.25 2.91
C HIS A 325 -12.06 3.94 3.93
N HIS A 326 -12.47 4.97 4.69
CA HIS A 326 -13.56 4.92 5.68
C HIS A 326 -14.66 5.95 5.34
N PRO A 327 -15.56 5.66 4.38
CA PRO A 327 -16.61 6.59 3.95
C PRO A 327 -17.64 6.82 5.06
N ASN A 328 -17.90 8.07 5.43
CA ASN A 328 -18.80 8.46 6.54
C ASN A 328 -18.52 7.75 7.88
N GLY A 329 -17.27 7.36 8.11
CA GLY A 329 -16.89 6.55 9.26
C GLY A 329 -17.41 5.11 9.23
N ASP A 330 -17.73 4.57 8.06
CA ASP A 330 -18.04 3.15 7.91
C ASP A 330 -16.78 2.31 8.16
N PRO A 331 -16.91 1.04 8.53
CA PRO A 331 -15.82 0.08 8.50
C PRO A 331 -15.10 0.13 7.16
N LYS A 332 -13.80 -0.15 7.18
CA LYS A 332 -12.90 -0.05 6.03
C LYS A 332 -13.48 -0.65 4.75
N LYS A 333 -13.38 0.09 3.65
CA LYS A 333 -13.88 -0.26 2.31
C LYS A 333 -12.76 -0.17 1.29
N ILE A 334 -12.95 -0.91 0.19
CA ILE A 334 -12.07 -0.87 -0.96
C ILE A 334 -12.86 -0.56 -2.23
N ASN A 335 -12.30 0.28 -3.09
CA ASN A 335 -12.80 0.66 -4.40
C ASN A 335 -11.82 0.27 -5.48
N PHE A 336 -12.28 0.02 -6.71
CA PHE A 336 -11.44 -0.32 -7.85
C PHE A 336 -11.77 0.55 -9.07
N ASP A 337 -10.72 0.86 -9.85
CA ASP A 337 -10.78 1.51 -11.16
C ASP A 337 -9.85 0.73 -12.10
N ASP A 338 -10.39 0.12 -13.17
CA ASP A 338 -9.64 -0.62 -14.18
C ASP A 338 -9.26 0.25 -15.39
N ASP A 339 -9.65 1.51 -15.37
CA ASP A 339 -9.29 2.51 -16.37
C ASP A 339 -7.96 3.21 -15.98
N THR A 340 -7.34 3.85 -16.96
CA THR A 340 -6.15 4.67 -16.71
C THR A 340 -6.53 5.98 -16.02
N ALA A 341 -5.95 6.26 -14.87
CA ALA A 341 -6.12 7.55 -14.20
C ALA A 341 -5.58 8.72 -15.04
N TYR A 342 -6.27 9.85 -15.01
CA TYR A 342 -5.93 11.02 -15.81
C TYR A 342 -5.35 12.15 -14.96
N ASN A 343 -4.51 12.98 -15.58
CA ASN A 343 -4.11 14.24 -14.96
C ASN A 343 -5.33 15.17 -14.80
N SER A 344 -5.49 15.77 -13.62
CA SER A 344 -6.55 16.75 -13.37
C SER A 344 -6.36 18.03 -14.22
N GLY A 345 -7.47 18.69 -14.57
CA GLY A 345 -7.46 20.13 -14.84
C GLY A 345 -7.30 20.93 -13.54
N PRO A 346 -7.36 22.27 -13.57
CA PRO A 346 -7.49 23.07 -12.36
C PRO A 346 -8.81 22.74 -11.65
N VAL A 347 -8.78 22.61 -10.33
CA VAL A 347 -9.99 22.35 -9.51
C VAL A 347 -10.11 23.43 -8.45
N ASN A 348 -11.29 24.03 -8.32
CA ASN A 348 -11.62 24.96 -7.24
C ASN A 348 -12.31 24.19 -6.11
N TRP A 349 -11.74 24.24 -4.91
CA TRP A 349 -12.18 23.52 -3.71
C TRP A 349 -13.04 24.40 -2.77
N GLY A 350 -13.27 25.68 -3.14
CA GLY A 350 -13.85 26.65 -2.22
C GLY A 350 -12.83 27.11 -1.19
N ASP A 351 -13.29 27.33 0.02
CA ASP A 351 -12.48 27.82 1.16
C ASP A 351 -12.53 26.77 2.29
N PRO A 352 -11.77 25.67 2.19
CA PRO A 352 -11.81 24.56 3.16
C PRO A 352 -11.15 24.90 4.50
N ASP A 353 -10.24 25.87 4.55
CA ASP A 353 -9.57 26.35 5.76
C ASP A 353 -10.19 27.61 6.36
N TYR A 354 -11.25 28.14 5.70
CA TYR A 354 -12.02 29.30 6.15
C TYR A 354 -11.17 30.57 6.30
N ASP A 355 -10.13 30.75 5.49
CA ASP A 355 -9.29 31.95 5.48
C ASP A 355 -9.89 33.11 4.67
N GLY A 356 -10.92 32.86 3.89
CA GLY A 356 -11.72 33.79 3.11
C GLY A 356 -11.37 33.87 1.64
N ASP A 357 -10.45 33.06 1.16
CA ASP A 357 -10.07 32.93 -0.24
C ASP A 357 -10.36 31.50 -0.75
N ASP A 358 -10.72 31.36 -2.03
CA ASP A 358 -10.94 30.05 -2.65
C ASP A 358 -9.61 29.35 -2.94
N ASP A 359 -9.46 28.12 -2.48
CA ASP A 359 -8.35 27.25 -2.81
C ASP A 359 -8.49 26.62 -4.21
N VAL A 360 -7.46 26.75 -5.03
CA VAL A 360 -7.45 26.24 -6.39
C VAL A 360 -6.20 25.39 -6.62
N SER A 361 -6.38 24.09 -6.84
CA SER A 361 -5.28 23.25 -7.29
C SER A 361 -5.01 23.43 -8.78
N PRO A 362 -3.73 23.53 -9.21
CA PRO A 362 -3.37 23.71 -10.61
C PRO A 362 -3.56 22.40 -11.42
N SER A 363 -3.57 22.55 -12.75
CA SER A 363 -3.62 21.39 -13.66
C SER A 363 -2.46 20.45 -13.41
N GLY A 364 -2.76 19.16 -13.31
CA GLY A 364 -1.79 18.09 -13.14
C GLY A 364 -1.30 17.88 -11.70
N SER A 365 -1.88 18.56 -10.72
CA SER A 365 -1.57 18.34 -9.29
C SER A 365 -2.19 17.06 -8.74
N HIS A 366 -3.24 16.56 -9.36
CA HIS A 366 -3.98 15.39 -8.91
C HIS A 366 -4.11 14.34 -10.00
N TRP A 367 -4.25 13.09 -9.61
CA TRP A 367 -4.86 12.04 -10.39
C TRP A 367 -6.37 12.20 -10.36
N ARG A 368 -7.03 12.08 -11.51
CA ARG A 368 -8.49 12.01 -11.62
C ARG A 368 -8.87 10.55 -11.87
N ILE A 369 -9.57 9.96 -10.93
CA ILE A 369 -10.03 8.58 -10.95
C ILE A 369 -11.54 8.56 -11.09
N THR A 370 -12.09 7.59 -11.83
CA THR A 370 -13.52 7.35 -11.94
C THR A 370 -13.78 5.89 -11.60
N TRP A 371 -14.20 5.65 -10.38
CA TRP A 371 -14.34 4.31 -9.86
C TRP A 371 -15.33 3.46 -10.69
N ASP A 372 -14.93 2.24 -11.06
CA ASP A 372 -15.78 1.22 -11.66
C ASP A 372 -16.57 0.48 -10.59
N GLU A 373 -15.97 0.28 -9.43
CA GLU A 373 -16.60 -0.33 -8.25
C GLU A 373 -16.38 0.56 -7.04
N GLY A 374 -17.49 0.91 -6.37
CA GLY A 374 -17.46 1.73 -5.18
C GLY A 374 -17.59 3.22 -5.44
N GLY A 375 -17.03 4.03 -4.58
CA GLY A 375 -17.05 5.49 -4.61
C GLY A 375 -16.62 6.06 -3.27
N THR A 376 -16.44 7.38 -3.17
CA THR A 376 -16.00 8.05 -1.95
C THR A 376 -17.08 8.97 -1.37
N GLU A 377 -17.04 9.18 -0.07
CA GLU A 377 -17.89 10.14 0.66
C GLU A 377 -17.05 10.88 1.72
N GLY A 378 -17.68 11.78 2.47
CA GLY A 378 -17.00 12.44 3.60
C GLY A 378 -16.36 11.40 4.53
N GLY A 379 -15.16 11.65 5.04
CA GLY A 379 -14.36 10.69 5.81
C GLY A 379 -13.39 9.85 4.97
N SER A 380 -13.64 9.70 3.67
CA SER A 380 -12.66 9.10 2.74
C SER A 380 -11.47 10.03 2.47
N SER A 381 -11.56 11.32 2.77
CA SER A 381 -10.48 12.33 2.66
C SER A 381 -9.16 11.80 3.22
N GLY A 382 -8.07 12.02 2.50
CA GLY A 382 -6.74 11.54 2.87
C GLY A 382 -6.47 10.06 2.59
N SER A 383 -7.49 9.28 2.18
CA SER A 383 -7.30 7.86 1.84
C SER A 383 -6.31 7.67 0.71
N PRO A 384 -5.49 6.61 0.78
CA PRO A 384 -4.52 6.30 -0.25
C PRO A 384 -5.18 5.82 -1.54
N ALA A 385 -4.56 6.13 -2.68
CA ALA A 385 -4.73 5.39 -3.92
C ALA A 385 -3.46 4.60 -4.20
N TYR A 386 -3.62 3.36 -4.64
CA TYR A 386 -2.52 2.45 -4.95
C TYR A 386 -2.55 2.05 -6.43
N ASN A 387 -1.37 1.82 -7.02
CA ASN A 387 -1.25 1.23 -8.36
C ASN A 387 -1.38 -0.30 -8.31
N THR A 388 -1.22 -0.98 -9.46
CA THR A 388 -1.30 -2.45 -9.55
C THR A 388 -0.25 -3.20 -8.74
N SER A 389 0.89 -2.58 -8.47
CA SER A 389 1.94 -3.14 -7.61
C SER A 389 1.72 -2.82 -6.13
N GLY A 390 0.53 -2.35 -5.72
CA GLY A 390 0.22 -2.03 -4.33
C GLY A 390 0.94 -0.79 -3.78
N ARG A 391 1.59 0.02 -4.63
CA ARG A 391 2.36 1.19 -4.21
C ARG A 391 1.50 2.44 -4.15
N LEU A 392 1.67 3.25 -3.11
CA LEU A 392 0.96 4.51 -2.89
C LEU A 392 1.32 5.52 -4.00
N ILE A 393 0.30 6.08 -4.67
CA ILE A 393 0.46 7.08 -5.74
C ILE A 393 -0.16 8.43 -5.41
N GLY A 394 -0.91 8.52 -4.33
CA GLY A 394 -1.56 9.76 -3.88
C GLY A 394 -2.60 9.55 -2.80
N GLN A 395 -3.16 10.67 -2.30
CA GLN A 395 -4.20 10.71 -1.28
C GLN A 395 -5.44 11.45 -1.78
N LEU A 396 -6.63 11.05 -1.31
CA LEU A 396 -7.90 11.67 -1.69
C LEU A 396 -8.03 13.09 -1.15
N THR A 397 -8.18 14.06 -2.03
CA THR A 397 -8.60 15.42 -1.72
C THR A 397 -10.12 15.53 -1.67
N GLY A 398 -10.81 14.92 -2.64
CA GLY A 398 -12.25 14.92 -2.75
C GLY A 398 -12.71 14.76 -4.20
N GLY A 399 -14.00 14.95 -4.43
CA GLY A 399 -14.54 14.81 -5.77
C GLY A 399 -16.05 14.92 -5.84
N SER A 400 -16.61 14.35 -6.90
CA SER A 400 -18.04 14.18 -7.10
C SER A 400 -18.45 12.71 -7.03
N GLY A 401 -17.54 11.83 -6.64
CA GLY A 401 -17.82 10.44 -6.34
C GLY A 401 -18.95 10.34 -5.33
N ASN A 402 -19.84 9.39 -5.53
CA ASN A 402 -21.00 9.20 -4.67
C ASN A 402 -21.34 7.71 -4.61
N CYS A 403 -21.29 7.16 -3.42
CA CYS A 403 -21.58 5.75 -3.17
C CYS A 403 -22.97 5.30 -3.62
N SER A 404 -23.95 6.22 -3.61
CA SER A 404 -25.32 5.88 -4.00
C SER A 404 -25.53 5.82 -5.51
N SER A 405 -24.73 6.53 -6.30
CA SER A 405 -24.87 6.56 -7.76
C SER A 405 -23.91 5.60 -8.47
N GLY A 406 -22.83 5.15 -7.81
CA GLY A 406 -21.76 4.36 -8.41
C GLY A 406 -21.07 5.09 -9.57
N SER A 407 -21.12 6.43 -9.57
CA SER A 407 -20.54 7.28 -10.61
C SER A 407 -20.04 8.58 -10.00
N GLY A 408 -19.03 9.15 -10.62
CA GLY A 408 -18.42 10.40 -10.20
C GLY A 408 -16.91 10.36 -10.41
N GLN A 409 -16.27 11.48 -10.19
CA GLN A 409 -14.82 11.63 -10.36
C GLN A 409 -14.22 12.10 -9.06
N ASP A 410 -13.19 11.39 -8.63
CA ASP A 410 -12.42 11.74 -7.45
C ASP A 410 -11.02 12.20 -7.84
N TYR A 411 -10.44 13.02 -7.00
CA TYR A 411 -9.14 13.65 -7.23
C TYR A 411 -8.20 13.29 -6.08
N TYR A 412 -7.12 12.62 -6.45
CA TYR A 412 -6.06 12.20 -5.54
C TYR A 412 -4.83 13.06 -5.75
N GLY A 413 -4.40 13.79 -4.72
CA GLY A 413 -3.17 14.59 -4.75
C GLY A 413 -1.98 13.69 -5.05
N LYS A 414 -1.17 14.05 -6.04
CA LYS A 414 -0.07 13.19 -6.50
C LYS A 414 1.06 13.09 -5.48
N PHE A 415 1.40 11.88 -5.08
CA PHE A 415 2.57 11.61 -4.26
C PHE A 415 3.87 12.14 -4.89
N SER A 416 4.04 11.94 -6.20
CA SER A 416 5.18 12.42 -6.97
C SER A 416 5.41 13.94 -6.90
N ARG A 417 4.33 14.71 -6.66
CA ARG A 417 4.41 16.18 -6.57
C ARG A 417 4.80 16.66 -5.17
N ALA A 418 4.50 15.89 -4.15
CA ALA A 418 4.88 16.15 -2.77
C ALA A 418 6.31 15.69 -2.46
N PHE A 419 6.85 14.74 -3.22
CA PHE A 419 8.03 13.96 -2.84
C PHE A 419 9.27 14.82 -2.55
N ASP A 420 9.52 15.87 -3.33
CA ASP A 420 10.69 16.73 -3.10
C ASP A 420 10.68 17.38 -1.70
N GLU A 421 9.49 17.63 -1.12
CA GLU A 421 9.34 18.26 0.19
C GLU A 421 9.45 17.26 1.35
N ILE A 422 9.17 15.97 1.09
CA ILE A 422 9.17 14.89 2.08
C ILE A 422 10.35 13.93 1.96
N SER A 423 11.16 14.06 0.92
CA SER A 423 12.28 13.16 0.63
C SER A 423 13.29 13.03 1.78
N GLN A 424 13.46 14.04 2.61
CA GLN A 424 14.35 13.96 3.77
C GLN A 424 13.91 12.92 4.82
N TRP A 425 12.64 12.47 4.80
CA TRP A 425 12.11 11.42 5.66
C TRP A 425 11.92 10.11 4.92
N LEU A 426 11.43 10.16 3.67
CA LEU A 426 11.09 8.94 2.92
C LEU A 426 12.23 8.43 2.03
N ASP A 427 13.25 9.24 1.76
CA ASP A 427 14.51 8.86 1.07
C ASP A 427 15.72 9.54 1.74
N PRO A 428 15.98 9.27 3.04
CA PRO A 428 16.98 10.00 3.82
C PRO A 428 18.40 9.84 3.30
N ASN A 429 18.69 8.77 2.57
CA ASN A 429 19.98 8.50 1.97
C ASN A 429 20.14 9.05 0.54
N ASN A 430 19.09 9.65 -0.03
CA ASN A 430 19.03 10.15 -1.40
C ASN A 430 19.37 9.06 -2.43
N THR A 431 18.75 7.91 -2.30
CA THR A 431 18.90 6.76 -3.19
C THR A 431 18.40 7.09 -4.60
N ASN A 432 17.45 8.04 -4.71
CA ASN A 432 16.70 8.43 -5.90
C ASN A 432 15.77 7.34 -6.46
N GLU A 433 15.46 6.33 -5.67
CA GLU A 433 14.49 5.33 -6.08
C GLU A 433 13.22 5.99 -6.62
N THR A 434 12.69 5.46 -7.72
CA THR A 434 11.44 5.95 -8.31
C THR A 434 10.24 5.41 -7.53
N TYR A 435 10.39 4.23 -6.97
CA TYR A 435 9.44 3.54 -6.11
C TYR A 435 10.18 2.68 -5.08
N ILE A 436 9.50 2.31 -4.04
CA ILE A 436 9.90 1.26 -3.09
C ILE A 436 8.68 0.42 -2.74
N ASP A 437 8.91 -0.80 -2.28
CA ASP A 437 7.86 -1.68 -1.78
C ASP A 437 7.55 -1.44 -0.30
N GLY A 438 6.48 -2.03 0.15
CA GLY A 438 6.06 -1.95 1.54
C GLY A 438 6.70 -3.07 2.37
N THR A 439 6.52 -2.99 3.70
CA THR A 439 7.03 -4.00 4.64
C THR A 439 6.18 -4.09 5.90
N TYR A 440 6.28 -5.20 6.63
CA TYR A 440 5.71 -5.40 7.97
C TYR A 440 6.79 -5.31 9.06
N GLU A 441 6.37 -5.07 10.31
CA GLU A 441 7.25 -5.26 11.46
C GLU A 441 7.56 -6.75 11.65
N GLY A 442 8.84 -7.06 11.85
CA GLY A 442 9.31 -8.43 12.10
C GLY A 442 9.72 -9.21 10.86
N VAL A 443 9.62 -8.63 9.68
CA VAL A 443 10.36 -9.10 8.52
C VAL A 443 11.81 -8.64 8.73
N ASN A 444 12.68 -9.54 9.20
CA ASN A 444 14.11 -9.31 9.12
C ASN A 444 14.46 -9.35 7.63
N ASP A 445 14.98 -8.28 7.11
CA ASP A 445 15.58 -8.17 5.80
C ASP A 445 17.04 -7.79 6.06
N SER A 446 17.89 -8.81 6.07
CA SER A 446 19.26 -8.70 6.59
C SER A 446 20.21 -7.99 5.65
N ASP A 447 19.92 -7.96 4.35
CA ASP A 447 20.74 -7.33 3.33
C ASP A 447 20.08 -6.13 2.66
N GLY A 448 18.77 -5.90 2.90
CA GLY A 448 18.06 -4.69 2.51
C GLY A 448 17.58 -4.70 1.07
N ASP A 449 17.35 -5.88 0.49
CA ASP A 449 16.87 -6.01 -0.88
C ASP A 449 15.34 -5.90 -1.03
N GLY A 450 14.60 -5.92 0.09
CA GLY A 450 13.14 -5.77 0.14
C GLY A 450 12.39 -7.09 0.31
N VAL A 451 13.09 -8.23 0.38
CA VAL A 451 12.55 -9.54 0.72
C VAL A 451 12.96 -9.90 2.15
N GLY A 452 12.06 -10.47 2.91
CA GLY A 452 12.38 -10.86 4.29
C GLY A 452 13.18 -12.15 4.35
N ASP A 453 14.06 -12.26 5.36
CA ASP A 453 14.92 -13.43 5.60
C ASP A 453 14.17 -14.79 5.55
N ASP A 454 12.87 -14.82 5.89
CA ASP A 454 12.06 -16.04 5.86
C ASP A 454 11.63 -16.47 4.43
N ASP A 455 11.59 -15.52 3.49
CA ASP A 455 11.17 -15.69 2.10
C ASP A 455 12.35 -15.49 1.12
N ASP A 456 13.52 -15.08 1.64
CA ASP A 456 14.75 -14.85 0.92
C ASP A 456 15.58 -16.15 0.80
N SER A 457 16.12 -16.39 -0.38
CA SER A 457 16.96 -17.57 -0.67
C SER A 457 18.40 -17.42 -0.17
N ASP A 458 18.89 -16.18 0.06
CA ASP A 458 20.21 -15.86 0.63
C ASP A 458 20.22 -14.55 1.41
N ASP A 459 19.71 -14.56 2.65
CA ASP A 459 19.51 -13.47 3.63
C ASP A 459 20.64 -12.42 3.75
N ASN A 460 21.77 -12.59 3.09
CA ASN A 460 22.92 -11.69 3.17
C ASN A 460 23.46 -11.27 1.80
N ASN A 461 22.72 -11.52 0.74
CA ASN A 461 23.10 -11.21 -0.62
C ASN A 461 21.99 -10.46 -1.37
N PRO A 462 21.99 -9.13 -1.37
CA PRO A 462 20.90 -8.32 -1.92
C PRO A 462 20.68 -8.48 -3.44
N TYR A 463 21.35 -9.43 -4.07
CA TYR A 463 21.21 -9.77 -5.48
C TYR A 463 20.62 -11.17 -5.70
N GLN A 464 20.11 -11.79 -4.65
CA GLN A 464 19.54 -13.12 -4.70
C GLN A 464 18.48 -13.32 -3.62
N CYS A 465 17.21 -13.40 -4.01
CA CYS A 465 16.11 -13.60 -3.08
C CYS A 465 15.10 -14.67 -3.52
N SER A 466 14.47 -14.51 -4.66
CA SER A 466 13.36 -15.36 -5.13
C SER A 466 13.19 -15.23 -6.64
N ASP A 467 12.31 -16.07 -7.19
CA ASP A 467 11.81 -16.02 -8.57
C ASP A 467 10.29 -16.22 -8.47
N VAL A 468 9.56 -15.12 -8.22
CA VAL A 468 8.12 -15.15 -7.88
C VAL A 468 7.25 -15.29 -9.12
N ASP A 469 7.64 -14.67 -10.25
CA ASP A 469 6.90 -14.76 -11.51
C ASP A 469 7.32 -15.96 -12.37
N SER A 470 8.38 -16.67 -11.94
CA SER A 470 8.85 -17.90 -12.56
C SER A 470 9.38 -17.73 -13.98
N ASP A 471 10.02 -16.60 -14.23
CA ASP A 471 10.66 -16.28 -15.51
C ASP A 471 12.14 -16.71 -15.57
N THR A 472 12.65 -17.33 -14.48
CA THR A 472 14.00 -17.86 -14.30
C THR A 472 15.10 -16.88 -13.93
N CYS A 473 14.82 -15.56 -13.91
CA CYS A 473 15.67 -14.59 -13.25
C CYS A 473 15.39 -14.54 -11.74
N ASP A 474 16.32 -13.99 -11.00
CA ASP A 474 16.14 -13.73 -9.58
C ASP A 474 15.58 -12.31 -9.41
N ASP A 475 14.41 -12.19 -8.78
CA ASP A 475 13.69 -10.93 -8.57
C ASP A 475 14.55 -9.84 -7.91
N CYS A 476 15.68 -10.20 -7.28
CA CYS A 476 16.62 -9.29 -6.64
C CYS A 476 17.90 -9.05 -7.45
N SER A 477 17.97 -9.46 -8.70
CA SER A 477 19.17 -9.34 -9.55
C SER A 477 19.74 -7.92 -9.65
N SER A 478 18.89 -6.90 -9.44
CA SER A 478 19.29 -5.49 -9.39
C SER A 478 19.78 -5.02 -8.01
N GLY A 479 19.70 -5.85 -6.98
CA GLY A 479 19.95 -5.51 -5.57
C GLY A 479 18.72 -4.97 -4.84
N THR A 480 17.55 -5.12 -5.42
CA THR A 480 16.25 -4.76 -4.83
C THR A 480 15.18 -5.57 -5.53
N PHE A 481 14.23 -6.11 -4.78
CA PHE A 481 13.12 -6.91 -5.30
C PHE A 481 12.33 -6.19 -6.41
N ASN A 482 12.28 -6.80 -7.59
CA ASN A 482 11.54 -6.29 -8.73
C ASN A 482 11.30 -7.38 -9.79
N SER A 483 10.26 -8.16 -9.65
CA SER A 483 9.88 -9.27 -10.52
C SER A 483 9.43 -8.87 -11.95
N SER A 484 9.55 -7.62 -12.35
CA SER A 484 9.14 -7.17 -13.68
C SER A 484 10.26 -6.54 -14.50
N ASP A 485 11.49 -6.44 -13.95
CA ASP A 485 12.68 -5.87 -14.61
C ASP A 485 13.93 -6.40 -13.90
N ASP A 486 14.05 -7.71 -13.78
CA ASP A 486 15.07 -8.45 -13.03
C ASP A 486 16.07 -9.18 -13.91
N GLY A 487 15.82 -9.24 -15.21
CA GLY A 487 16.72 -9.79 -16.21
C GLY A 487 16.51 -9.26 -17.60
N TRP A 488 17.32 -9.73 -18.52
CA TRP A 488 17.18 -9.47 -19.95
C TRP A 488 16.36 -10.61 -20.58
N ASP A 489 15.30 -10.27 -21.29
CA ASP A 489 14.44 -11.14 -22.09
C ASP A 489 14.50 -10.60 -23.52
N TYR A 490 15.33 -11.22 -24.37
CA TYR A 490 15.63 -10.69 -25.69
C TYR A 490 14.44 -10.82 -26.64
N ASP A 491 13.78 -11.95 -26.67
CA ASP A 491 12.68 -12.24 -27.59
C ASP A 491 11.29 -11.90 -27.02
N MET A 492 11.22 -11.52 -25.74
CA MET A 492 10.01 -11.14 -25.01
C MET A 492 8.97 -12.25 -24.90
N ASP A 493 9.41 -13.49 -24.71
CA ASP A 493 8.52 -14.64 -24.53
C ASP A 493 8.09 -14.83 -23.05
N GLY A 494 8.76 -14.12 -22.11
CA GLY A 494 8.50 -14.14 -20.67
C GLY A 494 9.38 -15.10 -19.90
N LEU A 495 10.46 -15.58 -20.48
CA LEU A 495 11.59 -16.20 -19.81
C LEU A 495 12.81 -15.28 -19.94
N CYS A 496 13.64 -15.29 -18.95
CA CYS A 496 14.86 -14.50 -18.92
C CYS A 496 15.98 -15.23 -19.66
N ASP A 497 16.81 -14.54 -20.44
CA ASP A 497 17.96 -15.13 -21.17
C ASP A 497 18.83 -16.04 -20.28
N ALA A 498 18.95 -15.73 -18.97
CA ALA A 498 19.75 -16.54 -18.05
C ALA A 498 19.20 -17.95 -17.79
N GLY A 499 17.93 -18.17 -18.04
CA GLY A 499 17.23 -19.43 -17.80
C GLY A 499 16.48 -19.96 -19.01
N ASP A 500 16.42 -19.21 -20.11
CA ASP A 500 15.93 -19.67 -21.38
C ASP A 500 16.96 -20.66 -22.00
N ALA A 501 16.58 -21.40 -22.93
CA ALA A 501 17.42 -22.38 -23.64
C ALA A 501 17.63 -22.01 -25.12
N ASP A 502 16.92 -20.97 -25.60
CA ASP A 502 16.88 -20.47 -26.98
C ASP A 502 16.49 -18.99 -26.92
N ASP A 503 17.47 -18.13 -26.50
CA ASP A 503 17.29 -16.73 -26.08
C ASP A 503 16.63 -15.83 -27.14
N ASP A 504 16.68 -16.21 -28.43
CA ASP A 504 16.09 -15.42 -29.51
C ASP A 504 14.95 -16.15 -30.25
N ASN A 505 14.60 -17.36 -29.78
CA ASN A 505 13.52 -18.21 -30.30
C ASN A 505 13.63 -18.52 -31.80
N ASP A 506 14.86 -18.65 -32.32
CA ASP A 506 15.10 -19.00 -33.73
C ASP A 506 15.00 -20.53 -33.97
N GLY A 507 14.98 -21.34 -32.91
CA GLY A 507 14.85 -22.80 -32.93
C GLY A 507 16.19 -23.54 -32.78
N VAL A 508 17.30 -22.83 -32.54
CA VAL A 508 18.61 -23.39 -32.18
C VAL A 508 18.88 -23.01 -30.71
N ILE A 509 19.26 -23.96 -29.91
CA ILE A 509 19.52 -23.70 -28.48
C ILE A 509 20.89 -23.00 -28.30
N ASP A 510 21.03 -22.10 -27.32
CA ASP A 510 22.22 -21.29 -27.04
C ASP A 510 23.56 -22.03 -27.13
N PRO A 511 23.75 -23.24 -26.55
CA PRO A 511 25.02 -23.98 -26.67
C PRO A 511 25.37 -24.44 -28.09
N GLU A 512 24.42 -24.44 -29.01
CA GLU A 512 24.56 -24.85 -30.40
C GLU A 512 24.44 -23.69 -31.36
N ASP A 513 24.03 -22.50 -30.85
CA ASP A 513 23.92 -21.24 -31.55
C ASP A 513 25.25 -20.50 -31.62
N SER A 514 25.48 -19.79 -32.71
CA SER A 514 26.66 -18.95 -32.92
C SER A 514 26.50 -17.54 -32.40
N ASN A 515 25.25 -17.07 -32.19
CA ASN A 515 24.90 -15.73 -31.71
C ASN A 515 23.52 -15.72 -31.05
N ASP A 516 23.42 -16.26 -29.88
CA ASP A 516 22.27 -16.57 -29.03
C ASP A 516 21.30 -15.41 -28.72
N ASN A 517 21.54 -14.21 -29.21
CA ASN A 517 20.68 -13.04 -29.11
C ASN A 517 20.49 -12.37 -30.49
N ASN A 518 20.37 -13.17 -31.53
CA ASN A 518 20.14 -12.65 -32.89
C ASN A 518 19.47 -13.70 -33.78
N GLU A 519 18.19 -13.73 -33.86
CA GLU A 519 17.32 -14.65 -34.59
C GLU A 519 17.69 -14.84 -36.09
N PHE A 520 18.69 -14.13 -36.62
CA PHE A 520 19.14 -14.22 -38.00
C PHE A 520 20.52 -14.84 -38.15
N GLU A 521 21.17 -15.30 -37.10
CA GLU A 521 22.54 -15.81 -37.11
C GLU A 521 22.75 -16.93 -36.07
N CYS A 522 22.53 -18.16 -36.41
CA CYS A 522 22.66 -19.29 -35.50
C CYS A 522 23.76 -20.29 -35.86
N SER A 523 23.75 -20.84 -37.06
CA SER A 523 24.64 -21.90 -37.45
C SER A 523 24.66 -22.09 -38.98
N ASN A 524 25.56 -22.94 -39.46
CA ASN A 524 25.59 -23.36 -40.84
C ASN A 524 25.81 -24.89 -40.81
N THR A 525 24.75 -25.67 -40.71
CA THR A 525 24.81 -27.12 -40.51
C THR A 525 24.86 -27.90 -41.81
N ASP A 526 24.35 -27.34 -42.89
CA ASP A 526 24.37 -27.97 -44.22
C ASP A 526 25.66 -27.69 -45.00
N GLY A 527 26.43 -26.68 -44.55
CA GLY A 527 27.78 -26.37 -45.04
C GLY A 527 27.80 -25.60 -46.34
N ASP A 528 26.75 -24.87 -46.62
CA ASP A 528 26.70 -23.91 -47.72
C ASP A 528 27.29 -22.54 -47.31
N SER A 529 26.93 -21.39 -47.85
CA SER A 529 27.49 -20.11 -47.50
C SER A 529 26.55 -19.20 -46.71
N CYS A 530 25.35 -19.66 -46.44
CA CYS A 530 24.36 -18.92 -45.66
C CYS A 530 24.27 -19.46 -44.23
N ASP A 531 23.70 -18.64 -43.39
CA ASP A 531 23.33 -19.04 -42.06
C ASP A 531 21.95 -19.70 -42.06
N ASP A 532 21.81 -20.84 -41.38
CA ASP A 532 20.58 -21.61 -41.35
C ASP A 532 19.38 -20.87 -40.76
N CYS A 533 19.63 -19.71 -40.06
CA CYS A 533 18.64 -18.84 -39.45
C CYS A 533 18.44 -17.51 -40.20
N SER A 534 18.90 -17.41 -41.45
CA SER A 534 18.85 -16.13 -42.24
C SER A 534 17.46 -15.49 -42.35
N TYR A 535 16.38 -16.17 -42.03
CA TYR A 535 15.00 -15.68 -42.02
C TYR A 535 14.38 -15.56 -40.62
N GLY A 536 15.18 -15.72 -39.55
CA GLY A 536 14.71 -15.62 -38.18
C GLY A 536 14.11 -16.94 -37.64
N TRP A 537 14.45 -18.05 -38.21
CA TRP A 537 14.14 -19.41 -37.73
C TRP A 537 15.04 -20.41 -38.43
N PHE A 538 15.40 -21.47 -37.74
CA PHE A 538 16.23 -22.56 -38.25
C PHE A 538 15.58 -23.34 -39.40
N ASP A 539 16.08 -23.17 -40.63
CA ASP A 539 15.65 -23.89 -41.83
C ASP A 539 16.80 -24.05 -42.85
N PRO A 540 17.72 -24.98 -42.63
CA PRO A 540 18.91 -25.18 -43.48
C PRO A 540 18.57 -25.57 -44.93
N GLU A 541 17.32 -25.95 -45.25
CA GLU A 541 16.94 -26.25 -46.63
C GLU A 541 16.43 -25.02 -47.40
N ASN A 542 16.07 -23.92 -46.68
CA ASN A 542 15.52 -22.72 -47.28
C ASN A 542 16.06 -21.41 -46.67
N ASP A 543 17.31 -21.36 -46.30
CA ASP A 543 17.99 -20.23 -45.69
C ASP A 543 18.30 -19.05 -46.63
N GLY A 544 17.91 -19.15 -47.88
CA GLY A 544 18.03 -18.10 -48.90
C GLY A 544 19.28 -18.21 -49.74
N CYS A 545 20.13 -19.20 -49.54
CA CYS A 545 21.20 -19.49 -50.43
C CYS A 545 20.65 -20.04 -51.77
N ILE A 546 20.73 -19.20 -52.77
CA ILE A 546 20.47 -19.61 -54.16
C ILE A 546 21.77 -20.19 -54.67
N TYR A 547 21.85 -21.53 -54.66
CA TYR A 547 22.95 -22.23 -55.35
C TYR A 547 23.03 -21.74 -56.80
N MET A 548 24.17 -21.16 -57.16
CA MET A 548 24.39 -20.81 -58.57
C MET A 548 24.73 -22.06 -59.37
N PRO A 549 23.86 -22.54 -60.28
CA PRO A 549 24.19 -23.68 -61.12
C PRO A 549 25.50 -23.48 -61.83
N GLY A 550 26.50 -24.31 -61.53
CA GLY A 550 27.87 -24.21 -62.09
C GLY A 550 28.94 -23.65 -61.16
N ASP A 551 28.55 -23.16 -59.98
CA ASP A 551 29.49 -22.78 -58.89
C ASP A 551 29.76 -24.01 -58.00
N LEU A 552 30.80 -24.77 -58.32
CA LEU A 552 31.09 -26.03 -57.63
C LEU A 552 31.95 -25.84 -56.38
N ASN A 553 32.61 -24.69 -56.24
CA ASN A 553 33.42 -24.40 -55.07
C ASN A 553 32.69 -23.48 -54.06
N LEU A 554 31.47 -23.09 -54.40
CA LEU A 554 30.59 -22.26 -53.56
C LEU A 554 31.23 -20.92 -53.13
N ASP A 555 31.95 -20.27 -54.11
CA ASP A 555 32.61 -18.99 -53.89
C ASP A 555 31.85 -17.80 -54.53
N ASP A 556 30.58 -17.98 -54.92
CA ASP A 556 29.71 -17.03 -55.60
C ASP A 556 30.23 -16.55 -56.98
N ALA A 557 31.16 -17.30 -57.58
CA ALA A 557 31.74 -16.89 -58.86
C ALA A 557 31.97 -18.06 -59.81
N ILE A 558 31.13 -18.22 -60.81
CA ILE A 558 31.27 -19.25 -61.85
C ILE A 558 32.52 -18.91 -62.71
N ASN A 559 33.57 -19.75 -62.61
CA ASN A 559 34.84 -19.50 -63.25
C ASN A 559 35.55 -20.83 -63.63
N ILE A 560 36.81 -20.72 -64.08
CA ILE A 560 37.57 -21.92 -64.54
C ILE A 560 37.91 -22.91 -63.40
N VAL A 561 37.83 -22.47 -62.14
CA VAL A 561 38.07 -23.36 -60.97
C VAL A 561 36.95 -24.38 -60.88
N ASP A 562 35.69 -24.00 -61.14
CA ASP A 562 34.53 -24.85 -61.11
C ASP A 562 34.59 -25.91 -62.24
N VAL A 563 35.04 -25.49 -63.43
CA VAL A 563 35.26 -26.46 -64.51
C VAL A 563 36.29 -27.54 -64.10
N VAL A 564 37.37 -27.13 -63.43
CA VAL A 564 38.38 -28.06 -62.94
C VAL A 564 37.80 -29.00 -61.89
N MET A 565 36.95 -28.46 -61.01
CA MET A 565 36.28 -29.23 -59.97
C MET A 565 35.27 -30.22 -60.55
N LEU A 566 34.41 -29.78 -61.44
CA LEU A 566 33.45 -30.65 -62.17
C LEU A 566 34.16 -31.80 -62.90
N VAL A 567 35.26 -31.51 -63.61
CA VAL A 567 36.05 -32.54 -64.26
C VAL A 567 36.65 -33.54 -63.26
N ASN A 568 37.16 -33.09 -62.09
CA ASN A 568 37.66 -34.00 -61.08
C ASN A 568 36.58 -34.89 -60.48
N ILE A 569 35.38 -34.39 -60.28
CA ILE A 569 34.19 -35.14 -59.87
C ILE A 569 33.88 -36.23 -60.91
N ILE A 570 33.75 -35.86 -62.20
CA ILE A 570 33.46 -36.83 -63.28
C ILE A 570 34.54 -37.89 -63.42
N LEU A 571 35.80 -37.59 -63.16
CA LEU A 571 36.91 -38.50 -63.18
C LEU A 571 37.00 -39.37 -61.92
N GLY A 572 36.20 -39.12 -60.90
CA GLY A 572 36.22 -39.81 -59.62
C GLY A 572 37.44 -39.49 -58.77
N ASN A 573 38.07 -38.36 -58.99
CA ASN A 573 39.23 -37.89 -58.20
C ASN A 573 38.79 -37.21 -56.90
N VAL A 574 37.56 -36.74 -56.83
CA VAL A 574 36.94 -36.06 -55.68
C VAL A 574 35.56 -36.63 -55.54
N GLU A 575 35.15 -36.93 -54.30
CA GLU A 575 33.78 -37.29 -53.93
C GLU A 575 33.00 -35.97 -53.77
N PRO A 576 31.95 -35.72 -54.53
CA PRO A 576 31.18 -34.49 -54.41
C PRO A 576 30.26 -34.51 -53.20
N SER A 577 30.01 -33.34 -52.58
CA SER A 577 28.92 -33.14 -51.64
C SER A 577 27.56 -33.16 -52.35
N ASP A 578 26.47 -33.30 -51.58
CA ASP A 578 25.10 -33.30 -52.12
C ASP A 578 24.81 -31.96 -52.84
N THR A 579 25.26 -30.85 -52.32
CA THR A 579 25.20 -29.52 -52.94
C THR A 579 25.95 -29.44 -54.24
N GLN A 580 27.17 -29.97 -54.30
CA GLN A 580 27.97 -30.03 -55.51
C GLN A 580 27.34 -30.90 -56.60
N LEU A 581 26.58 -31.92 -56.21
CA LEU A 581 25.79 -32.72 -57.14
C LEU A 581 24.65 -31.91 -57.78
N ILE A 582 24.01 -31.05 -57.00
CA ILE A 582 22.91 -30.20 -57.47
C ILE A 582 23.44 -29.14 -58.45
N VAL A 583 24.49 -28.39 -58.08
CA VAL A 583 25.03 -27.30 -58.95
C VAL A 583 25.79 -27.85 -60.16
N ALA A 584 26.22 -29.10 -60.14
CA ALA A 584 26.98 -29.74 -61.24
C ALA A 584 26.08 -30.26 -62.37
N ASP A 585 24.81 -30.58 -62.13
CA ASP A 585 23.86 -31.06 -63.11
C ASP A 585 23.19 -29.91 -63.89
N LEU A 586 23.95 -29.33 -64.77
CA LEU A 586 23.57 -28.09 -65.48
C LEU A 586 22.49 -28.29 -66.55
N ASN A 587 22.21 -29.54 -66.94
CA ASN A 587 21.18 -29.85 -67.91
C ASN A 587 19.95 -30.54 -67.29
N ASN A 588 19.94 -30.71 -65.93
CA ASN A 588 18.90 -31.37 -65.14
C ASN A 588 18.52 -32.78 -65.61
N ASP A 589 19.54 -33.58 -66.10
CA ASP A 589 19.30 -34.93 -66.54
C ASP A 589 19.64 -36.00 -65.47
N THR A 590 19.95 -35.57 -64.26
CA THR A 590 20.35 -36.40 -63.09
C THR A 590 21.65 -37.17 -63.28
N THR A 591 22.47 -36.77 -64.26
CA THR A 591 23.73 -37.47 -64.54
C THR A 591 24.88 -36.48 -64.77
N ILE A 592 25.76 -36.33 -63.85
CA ILE A 592 26.94 -35.45 -63.98
C ILE A 592 27.92 -36.07 -64.94
N ASN A 593 28.12 -35.40 -66.09
CA ASN A 593 28.94 -35.93 -67.17
C ASN A 593 29.56 -34.79 -68.04
N ILE A 594 30.19 -35.13 -69.16
CA ILE A 594 30.87 -34.16 -70.01
C ILE A 594 29.93 -33.14 -70.66
N ALA A 595 28.60 -33.41 -70.71
CA ALA A 595 27.67 -32.41 -71.21
C ALA A 595 27.54 -31.22 -70.30
N ASP A 596 27.60 -31.43 -68.99
CA ASP A 596 27.57 -30.36 -67.98
C ASP A 596 28.83 -29.50 -68.04
N VAL A 597 29.99 -30.12 -68.22
CA VAL A 597 31.27 -29.39 -68.44
C VAL A 597 31.14 -28.45 -69.64
N VAL A 598 30.52 -28.90 -70.74
CA VAL A 598 30.35 -28.06 -71.95
C VAL A 598 29.37 -26.89 -71.68
N ILE A 599 28.32 -27.14 -70.87
CA ILE A 599 27.39 -26.06 -70.46
C ILE A 599 28.09 -25.07 -69.55
N LEU A 600 28.85 -25.54 -68.56
CA LEU A 600 29.59 -24.68 -67.64
C LEU A 600 30.61 -23.81 -68.39
N ILE A 601 31.36 -24.38 -69.32
CA ILE A 601 32.29 -23.62 -70.14
C ILE A 601 31.54 -22.53 -70.97
N ASN A 602 30.37 -22.84 -71.48
CA ASN A 602 29.55 -21.86 -72.22
C ASN A 602 29.00 -20.76 -71.32
N ILE A 603 28.69 -21.05 -70.07
CA ILE A 603 28.31 -20.03 -69.08
C ILE A 603 29.48 -19.08 -68.83
N ILE A 604 30.68 -19.57 -68.66
CA ILE A 604 31.88 -18.77 -68.36
C ILE A 604 32.31 -17.93 -69.57
N LEU A 605 32.03 -18.38 -70.79
CA LEU A 605 32.46 -17.67 -72.01
C LEU A 605 31.47 -16.64 -72.55
N ASN A 606 30.26 -16.58 -72.03
CA ASN A 606 29.23 -15.59 -72.40
C ASN A 606 29.07 -14.51 -71.33
#